data_a0aae9df5ae1a82be5c344cfc80a3254
#
_entry.id   a0aae9df5ae1a82be5c344cfc80a3254
#
_cell.length_a   1.000
_cell.length_b   1.000
_cell.length_c   1.000
_cell.angle_alpha   90.00
_cell.angle_beta   90.00
_cell.angle_gamma   90.00
#
_symmetry.space_group_name_H-M   'P 1'
#
loop_
_entity.id
_entity.type
_entity.pdbx_description
1 polymer ?
#
loop_
_entity_poly.entity_id
_entity_poly.type
_entity_poly.pdbx_seq_one_letter_code
_entity_poly.pdbx_strand_id
1 'polypeptide(L)'
;MGHITELISMLGSHMEIVVIGCVEIAAAVALVSTGIARKLRKEKKPDTRSAEQLFLYEIGRNRDEGCMVVRHKDMMPVYGAGDLEGLLGVSLLQVQDDITSIRSKMKNDAAVKRFWKSYRSWDREQPLYAEIQMKDGQWIRVAVYCCKDGRHDLVCFIRTTGLHKQMEAYEKELEQAEEASQSKTSFLYQMSHEIRTPMNGIMGMLTLAQEKLDASHPAAQYLTRVEELSGHLLALINDILDMSRIEAGKVELEEKAFSLRSLGNKLYDMFAKNLESRGINYEVNFEDMTIDYVIGDELRISQIIINFLSNAVKFTQEGEIIVTFRQMFFQDGNADLMIRVHDTGIGMDPEFINRIFRPFEQEGADTTRKYGGTGLGMAITDQLVKLMNGEIVVKSIPGEGSDFSVFLHLPVAEGTVPAEQIEKENTAEEAESEEIEVFRGRRILVAEDNEINAMVAREILGQMGAEIDVAENGQRAVEMFDEKPENYYDFILMDVQMPVMNGRDAAKAIRRLPRKDAGEILIFALSADAFVEDERRSLESGMNGHYAKPVDFEALQQNVGAILREKERCSR
;
A
#
# COMPACT_ATOMS: atom_id res chain seq x y z
N MET A 1 12.02 1.50 -1.50
CA MET A 1 12.23 0.12 -2.01
C MET A 1 13.67 -0.15 -2.47
N GLY A 2 14.37 0.73 -3.19
CA GLY A 2 15.77 0.50 -3.59
C GLY A 2 16.73 0.12 -2.46
N HIS A 3 16.64 0.78 -1.32
CA HIS A 3 17.48 0.48 -0.16
C HIS A 3 17.15 -0.86 0.53
N ILE A 4 15.89 -1.30 0.50
CA ILE A 4 15.50 -2.61 1.07
C ILE A 4 15.98 -3.75 0.18
N THR A 5 15.96 -3.57 -1.14
CA THR A 5 16.46 -4.57 -2.09
C THR A 5 17.99 -4.67 -2.05
N GLU A 6 18.70 -3.54 -1.87
CA GLU A 6 20.15 -3.54 -1.61
C GLU A 6 20.48 -4.18 -0.24
N LEU A 7 19.69 -3.92 0.79
CA LEU A 7 19.88 -4.52 2.12
C LEU A 7 19.65 -6.04 2.08
N ILE A 8 18.61 -6.50 1.38
CA ILE A 8 18.34 -7.93 1.17
C ILE A 8 19.43 -8.57 0.32
N SER A 9 19.95 -7.87 -0.70
CA SER A 9 21.09 -8.32 -1.50
C SER A 9 22.38 -8.37 -0.69
N MET A 10 22.65 -7.39 0.18
CA MET A 10 23.79 -7.40 1.09
C MET A 10 23.67 -8.48 2.16
N LEU A 11 22.50 -8.70 2.73
CA LEU A 11 22.23 -9.80 3.67
C LEU A 11 22.38 -11.17 2.98
N GLY A 12 21.94 -11.28 1.72
CA GLY A 12 22.12 -12.48 0.90
C GLY A 12 23.60 -12.76 0.62
N SER A 13 24.39 -11.74 0.24
CA SER A 13 25.82 -11.89 -0.01
C SER A 13 26.64 -12.18 1.26
N HIS A 14 26.23 -11.63 2.41
CA HIS A 14 26.85 -11.98 3.70
C HIS A 14 26.46 -13.38 4.19
N MET A 15 25.23 -13.84 3.90
CA MET A 15 24.84 -15.23 4.13
C MET A 15 25.62 -16.20 3.23
N GLU A 16 25.87 -15.86 1.97
CA GLU A 16 26.71 -16.66 1.08
C GLU A 16 28.17 -16.71 1.57
N ILE A 17 28.75 -15.61 2.04
CA ILE A 17 30.09 -15.57 2.60
C ILE A 17 30.17 -16.41 3.88
N VAL A 18 29.16 -16.37 4.75
CA VAL A 18 29.08 -17.18 5.95
C VAL A 18 28.87 -18.66 5.59
N VAL A 19 28.06 -18.97 4.57
CA VAL A 19 27.85 -20.32 4.07
C VAL A 19 29.11 -20.85 3.39
N ILE A 20 29.80 -20.04 2.59
CA ILE A 20 31.09 -20.41 1.96
C ILE A 20 32.16 -20.63 3.03
N GLY A 21 32.26 -19.78 4.04
CA GLY A 21 33.15 -19.99 5.17
C GLY A 21 32.82 -21.27 5.94
N CYS A 22 31.54 -21.59 6.16
CA CYS A 22 31.11 -22.85 6.79
C CYS A 22 31.39 -24.08 5.91
N VAL A 23 31.28 -23.97 4.58
CA VAL A 23 31.60 -25.07 3.64
C VAL A 23 33.11 -25.27 3.56
N GLU A 24 33.93 -24.23 3.58
CA GLU A 24 35.39 -24.36 3.63
C GLU A 24 35.85 -24.94 4.96
N ILE A 25 35.25 -24.54 6.08
CA ILE A 25 35.50 -25.15 7.39
C ILE A 25 35.06 -26.62 7.40
N ALA A 26 33.89 -26.94 6.82
CA ALA A 26 33.43 -28.34 6.72
C ALA A 26 34.33 -29.20 5.84
N ALA A 27 34.83 -28.67 4.71
CA ALA A 27 35.80 -29.35 3.86
C ALA A 27 37.14 -29.55 4.56
N ALA A 28 37.63 -28.55 5.30
CA ALA A 28 38.82 -28.61 6.11
C ALA A 28 38.66 -29.60 7.30
N VAL A 29 37.48 -29.63 7.92
CA VAL A 29 37.09 -30.61 8.96
C VAL A 29 37.11 -32.03 8.42
N ALA A 30 36.64 -32.26 7.19
CA ALA A 30 36.71 -33.59 6.57
C ALA A 30 38.16 -34.02 6.33
N LEU A 31 39.06 -33.10 5.98
CA LEU A 31 40.49 -33.33 5.85
C LEU A 31 41.16 -33.61 7.20
N VAL A 32 40.83 -32.83 8.25
CA VAL A 32 41.37 -33.00 9.62
C VAL A 32 40.89 -34.32 10.24
N SER A 33 39.62 -34.69 10.08
CA SER A 33 39.07 -35.93 10.61
C SER A 33 39.73 -37.16 9.98
N THR A 34 40.10 -37.10 8.68
CA THR A 34 40.86 -38.18 8.03
C THR A 34 42.31 -38.26 8.48
N GLY A 35 42.92 -37.12 8.81
CA GLY A 35 44.30 -37.05 9.28
C GLY A 35 44.46 -37.44 10.73
N ILE A 36 43.56 -37.01 11.62
CA ILE A 36 43.53 -37.41 13.03
C ILE A 36 43.31 -38.93 13.12
N ALA A 37 42.39 -39.51 12.34
CA ALA A 37 42.18 -40.94 12.28
C ALA A 37 43.41 -41.73 11.77
N ARG A 38 44.22 -41.14 10.85
CA ARG A 38 45.50 -41.70 10.40
C ARG A 38 46.59 -41.60 11.47
N LYS A 39 46.65 -40.48 12.22
CA LYS A 39 47.65 -40.23 13.28
C LYS A 39 47.44 -41.12 14.51
N LEU A 40 46.21 -41.38 14.86
CA LEU A 40 45.86 -42.35 15.93
C LEU A 40 46.12 -43.81 15.56
N ARG A 41 46.38 -44.09 14.26
CA ARG A 41 46.69 -45.46 13.76
C ARG A 41 48.15 -45.75 13.47
N LYS A 42 49.05 -44.76 13.40
CA LYS A 42 50.48 -44.97 13.06
C LYS A 42 51.39 -44.07 13.85
N GLU A 43 52.04 -44.60 14.88
CA GLU A 43 53.35 -44.14 15.26
C GLU A 43 54.36 -44.58 14.19
N LYS A 44 55.04 -43.63 13.52
CA LYS A 44 56.44 -43.54 13.14
C LYS A 44 56.67 -42.60 11.91
N LYS A 45 57.35 -41.50 12.26
CA LYS A 45 58.40 -40.76 11.54
C LYS A 45 58.02 -39.77 10.39
N PRO A 46 58.93 -38.85 10.04
CA PRO A 46 58.79 -37.42 10.27
C PRO A 46 58.75 -36.57 8.96
N ASP A 47 58.48 -35.30 9.15
CA ASP A 47 58.81 -34.18 8.28
C ASP A 47 58.03 -34.05 6.94
N THR A 48 56.79 -33.73 7.07
CA THR A 48 56.07 -32.72 6.25
C THR A 48 55.02 -32.14 7.16
N ARG A 49 55.01 -30.80 7.38
CA ARG A 49 53.90 -30.11 8.00
C ARG A 49 52.68 -30.41 7.12
N SER A 50 51.86 -31.32 7.59
CA SER A 50 50.69 -31.74 6.83
C SER A 50 49.74 -30.53 6.67
N ALA A 51 48.89 -30.56 5.65
CA ALA A 51 47.84 -29.55 5.50
C ALA A 51 47.01 -29.37 6.78
N GLU A 52 46.90 -30.39 7.59
CA GLU A 52 46.28 -30.41 8.93
C GLU A 52 47.01 -29.54 9.94
N GLN A 53 48.35 -29.54 9.94
CA GLN A 53 49.13 -28.68 10.85
C GLN A 53 49.08 -27.20 10.41
N LEU A 54 49.03 -26.92 9.11
CA LEU A 54 48.81 -25.59 8.58
C LEU A 54 47.41 -25.08 8.94
N PHE A 55 46.39 -25.91 8.79
CA PHE A 55 45.02 -25.54 9.15
C PHE A 55 44.86 -25.27 10.65
N LEU A 56 45.39 -26.15 11.51
CA LEU A 56 45.39 -25.96 12.96
C LEU A 56 46.21 -24.73 13.38
N TYR A 57 47.26 -24.37 12.63
CA TYR A 57 48.06 -23.19 12.84
C TYR A 57 47.31 -21.90 12.43
N GLU A 58 46.57 -21.94 11.32
CA GLU A 58 45.74 -20.78 10.88
C GLU A 58 44.55 -20.55 11.82
N ILE A 59 43.83 -21.57 12.26
CA ILE A 59 42.80 -21.45 13.30
C ILE A 59 43.42 -20.89 14.59
N GLY A 60 44.65 -21.34 14.94
CA GLY A 60 45.34 -20.85 16.12
C GLY A 60 45.73 -19.34 16.06
N ARG A 61 45.76 -18.75 14.87
CA ARG A 61 46.03 -17.31 14.65
C ARG A 61 44.78 -16.45 14.69
N ASN A 62 43.61 -17.02 14.41
CA ASN A 62 42.36 -16.30 14.43
C ASN A 62 41.81 -16.24 15.86
N ARG A 63 41.73 -15.02 16.42
CA ARG A 63 41.22 -14.82 17.79
C ARG A 63 39.71 -14.95 17.92
N ASP A 64 39.02 -15.04 16.78
CA ASP A 64 37.56 -15.16 16.74
C ASP A 64 37.08 -16.60 16.52
N GLU A 65 37.99 -17.55 16.39
CA GLU A 65 37.68 -18.94 16.12
C GLU A 65 38.45 -19.89 17.05
N GLY A 66 37.83 -21.00 17.40
CA GLY A 66 38.44 -22.08 18.15
C GLY A 66 37.70 -23.39 17.92
N CYS A 67 38.38 -24.47 18.12
CA CYS A 67 37.74 -25.77 18.03
C CYS A 67 38.26 -26.74 19.11
N MET A 68 37.42 -27.70 19.47
CA MET A 68 37.74 -28.82 20.35
C MET A 68 37.30 -30.13 19.71
N VAL A 69 38.13 -31.13 19.79
CA VAL A 69 37.74 -32.52 19.55
C VAL A 69 37.34 -33.11 20.90
N VAL A 70 36.11 -33.55 21.01
CA VAL A 70 35.57 -34.10 22.24
C VAL A 70 35.20 -35.55 22.02
N ARG A 71 35.30 -36.37 23.06
CA ARG A 71 34.84 -37.74 23.06
C ARG A 71 33.31 -37.75 23.14
N HIS A 72 32.66 -38.42 22.21
CA HIS A 72 31.20 -38.41 22.12
C HIS A 72 30.50 -38.84 23.41
N LYS A 73 31.02 -39.88 24.09
CA LYS A 73 30.37 -40.50 25.26
C LYS A 73 30.17 -39.54 26.45
N ASP A 74 31.13 -38.67 26.70
CA ASP A 74 31.20 -37.84 27.90
C ASP A 74 31.57 -36.37 27.61
N MET A 75 31.71 -36.00 26.35
CA MET A 75 32.09 -34.64 25.87
C MET A 75 33.46 -34.16 26.39
N MET A 76 34.30 -35.09 26.88
CA MET A 76 35.61 -34.71 27.38
C MET A 76 36.54 -34.30 26.25
N PRO A 77 37.17 -33.12 26.33
CA PRO A 77 38.07 -32.62 25.30
C PRO A 77 39.33 -33.49 25.24
N VAL A 78 39.63 -33.94 24.01
CA VAL A 78 40.84 -34.71 23.71
C VAL A 78 41.92 -33.81 23.11
N TYR A 79 41.48 -32.79 22.36
CA TYR A 79 42.33 -31.84 21.67
C TYR A 79 41.61 -30.48 21.53
N GLY A 80 42.37 -29.40 21.48
CA GLY A 80 41.84 -28.06 21.21
C GLY A 80 42.82 -27.21 20.43
N ALA A 81 42.30 -26.31 19.64
CA ALA A 81 43.04 -25.34 18.83
C ALA A 81 42.28 -24.01 18.77
N GLY A 82 43.01 -22.93 18.51
CA GLY A 82 42.45 -21.57 18.47
C GLY A 82 42.43 -20.90 19.86
N ASP A 83 41.84 -19.71 19.93
CA ASP A 83 41.73 -18.94 21.17
C ASP A 83 40.52 -19.39 22.02
N LEU A 84 40.56 -20.65 22.46
CA LEU A 84 39.47 -21.18 23.28
C LEU A 84 39.29 -20.46 24.61
N GLU A 85 40.39 -19.99 25.21
CA GLU A 85 40.33 -19.22 26.46
C GLU A 85 39.73 -17.85 26.29
N GLY A 86 40.07 -17.14 25.21
CA GLY A 86 39.47 -15.85 24.85
C GLY A 86 38.00 -15.92 24.42
N LEU A 87 37.59 -17.06 23.84
CA LEU A 87 36.22 -17.34 23.44
C LEU A 87 35.34 -17.82 24.60
N LEU A 88 35.79 -18.81 25.35
CA LEU A 88 34.98 -19.51 26.36
C LEU A 88 35.18 -18.96 27.78
N GLY A 89 36.21 -18.12 28.01
CA GLY A 89 36.58 -17.63 29.31
C GLY A 89 37.11 -18.70 30.28
N VAL A 90 37.52 -19.85 29.73
CA VAL A 90 38.10 -20.99 30.48
C VAL A 90 39.20 -21.62 29.65
N SER A 91 40.29 -22.07 30.31
CA SER A 91 41.38 -22.75 29.63
C SER A 91 40.97 -24.19 29.25
N LEU A 92 41.65 -24.76 28.24
CA LEU A 92 41.39 -26.13 27.82
C LEU A 92 41.65 -27.13 28.99
N LEU A 93 42.65 -26.89 29.86
CA LEU A 93 42.92 -27.70 31.03
C LEU A 93 41.74 -27.70 32.02
N GLN A 94 41.17 -26.52 32.28
CA GLN A 94 39.97 -26.42 33.13
C GLN A 94 38.78 -27.19 32.56
N VAL A 95 38.59 -27.16 31.24
CA VAL A 95 37.51 -27.92 30.59
C VAL A 95 37.77 -29.43 30.63
N GLN A 96 39.04 -29.86 30.57
CA GLN A 96 39.43 -31.26 30.73
C GLN A 96 39.19 -31.77 32.14
N ASP A 97 39.37 -30.92 33.15
CA ASP A 97 39.10 -31.30 34.55
C ASP A 97 37.59 -31.28 34.85
N ASP A 98 36.88 -30.26 34.34
CA ASP A 98 35.43 -30.14 34.51
C ASP A 98 34.79 -29.40 33.32
N ILE A 99 34.09 -30.15 32.45
CA ILE A 99 33.39 -29.61 31.30
C ILE A 99 32.27 -28.63 31.68
N THR A 100 31.75 -28.71 32.90
CA THR A 100 30.72 -27.80 33.38
C THR A 100 31.24 -26.38 33.62
N SER A 101 32.58 -26.19 33.64
CA SER A 101 33.24 -24.89 33.78
C SER A 101 32.81 -23.89 32.71
N ILE A 102 32.61 -24.33 31.47
CA ILE A 102 32.11 -23.51 30.35
C ILE A 102 30.72 -23.00 30.67
N ARG A 103 29.84 -23.83 31.22
CA ARG A 103 28.45 -23.46 31.55
C ARG A 103 28.38 -22.31 32.53
N SER A 104 29.32 -22.22 33.45
CA SER A 104 29.39 -21.14 34.44
C SER A 104 29.59 -19.74 33.82
N LYS A 105 30.14 -19.69 32.60
CA LYS A 105 30.42 -18.46 31.82
C LYS A 105 29.27 -18.06 30.86
N MET A 106 28.30 -18.91 30.63
CA MET A 106 27.17 -18.65 29.74
C MET A 106 26.08 -17.86 30.46
N LYS A 107 25.45 -16.92 29.75
CA LYS A 107 24.38 -16.06 30.30
C LYS A 107 23.03 -16.75 30.27
N ASN A 108 22.74 -17.52 29.23
CA ASN A 108 21.42 -18.06 29.00
C ASN A 108 21.34 -19.56 29.23
N ASP A 109 20.85 -19.94 30.39
CA ASP A 109 20.67 -21.35 30.78
C ASP A 109 19.66 -22.11 29.86
N ALA A 110 18.70 -21.41 29.27
CA ALA A 110 17.71 -22.02 28.38
C ALA A 110 18.30 -22.41 27.01
N ALA A 111 19.18 -21.59 26.44
CA ALA A 111 19.87 -21.90 25.18
C ALA A 111 20.82 -23.10 25.37
N VAL A 112 21.55 -23.10 26.48
CA VAL A 112 22.43 -24.21 26.87
C VAL A 112 21.64 -25.50 27.09
N LYS A 113 20.51 -25.44 27.80
CA LYS A 113 19.64 -26.61 28.01
C LYS A 113 19.08 -27.15 26.69
N ARG A 114 18.68 -26.26 25.76
CA ARG A 114 18.22 -26.65 24.41
C ARG A 114 19.35 -27.34 23.64
N PHE A 115 20.54 -26.73 23.62
CA PHE A 115 21.72 -27.32 22.97
C PHE A 115 21.99 -28.73 23.47
N TRP A 116 22.04 -28.94 24.78
CA TRP A 116 22.29 -30.27 25.38
C TRP A 116 21.18 -31.28 25.07
N LYS A 117 19.93 -30.83 25.02
CA LYS A 117 18.80 -31.67 24.61
C LYS A 117 18.98 -32.11 23.15
N SER A 118 19.26 -31.17 22.26
CA SER A 118 19.49 -31.45 20.84
C SER A 118 20.71 -32.31 20.61
N TYR A 119 21.80 -32.10 21.33
CA TYR A 119 23.01 -32.93 21.23
C TYR A 119 22.75 -34.37 21.62
N ARG A 120 21.95 -34.64 22.65
CA ARG A 120 21.60 -35.99 23.09
C ARG A 120 20.71 -36.75 22.11
N SER A 121 19.89 -36.05 21.36
CA SER A 121 18.99 -36.61 20.36
C SER A 121 19.50 -36.45 18.92
N TRP A 122 20.76 -35.98 18.76
CA TRP A 122 21.36 -35.69 17.48
C TRP A 122 21.64 -36.97 16.69
N ASP A 123 21.11 -37.02 15.44
CA ASP A 123 21.26 -38.15 14.51
C ASP A 123 22.68 -38.29 13.92
N ARG A 124 23.50 -37.22 14.04
CA ARG A 124 24.86 -37.11 13.53
C ARG A 124 25.01 -37.08 12.01
N GLU A 125 23.91 -36.98 11.28
CA GLU A 125 23.91 -36.85 9.82
C GLU A 125 24.17 -35.42 9.38
N GLN A 126 23.57 -34.46 10.10
CA GLN A 126 23.72 -33.02 9.85
C GLN A 126 24.46 -32.36 11.02
N PRO A 127 25.22 -31.26 10.77
CA PRO A 127 25.85 -30.49 11.84
C PRO A 127 24.82 -29.92 12.81
N LEU A 128 25.13 -29.90 14.10
CA LEU A 128 24.31 -29.25 15.12
C LEU A 128 24.82 -27.84 15.38
N TYR A 129 23.95 -26.85 15.29
CA TYR A 129 24.26 -25.43 15.52
C TYR A 129 23.57 -24.88 16.76
N ALA A 130 24.26 -24.00 17.48
CA ALA A 130 23.66 -23.20 18.54
C ALA A 130 24.32 -21.81 18.62
N GLU A 131 23.58 -20.82 19.05
CA GLU A 131 24.12 -19.51 19.43
C GLU A 131 23.98 -19.30 20.92
N ILE A 132 25.07 -18.94 21.56
CA ILE A 132 25.19 -18.84 23.01
C ILE A 132 25.73 -17.45 23.38
N GLN A 133 25.04 -16.76 24.27
CA GLN A 133 25.54 -15.53 24.85
C GLN A 133 26.34 -15.83 26.11
N MET A 134 27.56 -15.31 26.17
CA MET A 134 28.43 -15.39 27.33
C MET A 134 28.08 -14.29 28.35
N LYS A 135 28.46 -14.46 29.61
CA LYS A 135 28.19 -13.47 30.67
C LYS A 135 28.91 -12.12 30.47
N ASP A 136 30.00 -12.12 29.74
CA ASP A 136 30.73 -10.92 29.34
C ASP A 136 30.10 -10.17 28.15
N GLY A 137 28.96 -10.66 27.65
CA GLY A 137 28.24 -10.06 26.54
C GLY A 137 28.64 -10.55 25.15
N GLN A 138 29.65 -11.43 25.07
CA GLN A 138 30.05 -12.02 23.79
C GLN A 138 28.99 -13.01 23.28
N TRP A 139 28.80 -13.04 21.96
CA TRP A 139 28.01 -14.05 21.27
C TRP A 139 28.93 -15.05 20.57
N ILE A 140 28.67 -16.32 20.78
CA ILE A 140 29.44 -17.44 20.22
C ILE A 140 28.49 -18.37 19.50
N ARG A 141 28.78 -18.64 18.24
CA ARG A 141 28.16 -19.74 17.48
C ARG A 141 28.94 -21.00 17.76
N VAL A 142 28.22 -22.04 18.16
CA VAL A 142 28.76 -23.39 18.37
C VAL A 142 28.26 -24.25 17.22
N ALA A 143 29.17 -24.94 16.56
CA ALA A 143 28.86 -25.94 15.52
C ALA A 143 29.48 -27.28 15.91
N VAL A 144 28.70 -28.34 15.89
CA VAL A 144 29.18 -29.70 16.24
C VAL A 144 29.08 -30.60 15.02
N TYR A 145 30.19 -31.25 14.70
CA TYR A 145 30.31 -32.19 13.58
C TYR A 145 30.73 -33.57 14.08
N CYS A 146 30.14 -34.62 13.53
CA CYS A 146 30.52 -35.99 13.82
C CYS A 146 31.82 -36.32 13.11
N CYS A 147 32.83 -36.82 13.85
CA CYS A 147 34.05 -37.34 13.25
C CYS A 147 33.80 -38.70 12.61
N LYS A 148 34.57 -39.03 11.54
CA LYS A 148 34.43 -40.29 10.79
C LYS A 148 34.68 -41.56 11.61
N ASP A 149 35.33 -41.46 12.75
CA ASP A 149 35.59 -42.59 13.65
C ASP A 149 34.36 -42.97 14.51
N GLY A 150 33.31 -42.13 14.49
CA GLY A 150 32.07 -42.32 15.25
C GLY A 150 32.22 -42.25 16.77
N ARG A 151 33.44 -41.99 17.29
CA ARG A 151 33.73 -41.90 18.72
C ARG A 151 34.00 -40.50 19.22
N HIS A 152 34.35 -39.61 18.30
CA HIS A 152 34.66 -38.21 18.58
C HIS A 152 33.75 -37.28 17.81
N ASP A 153 33.53 -36.09 18.37
CA ASP A 153 32.84 -34.98 17.74
C ASP A 153 33.78 -33.76 17.71
N LEU A 154 33.72 -32.99 16.64
CA LEU A 154 34.40 -31.71 16.52
C LEU A 154 33.44 -30.59 16.89
N VAL A 155 33.80 -29.81 17.88
CA VAL A 155 33.04 -28.63 18.32
C VAL A 155 33.81 -27.41 17.91
N CYS A 156 33.23 -26.59 17.04
CA CYS A 156 33.76 -25.31 16.57
C CYS A 156 33.06 -24.17 17.30
N PHE A 157 33.82 -23.18 17.67
CA PHE A 157 33.37 -21.94 18.31
C PHE A 157 33.76 -20.76 17.45
N ILE A 158 32.80 -19.89 17.13
CA ILE A 158 33.01 -18.71 16.29
C ILE A 158 32.39 -17.51 17.03
N ARG A 159 33.17 -16.44 17.22
CA ARG A 159 32.66 -15.21 17.81
C ARG A 159 31.76 -14.48 16.81
N THR A 160 30.48 -14.29 17.15
CA THR A 160 29.47 -13.61 16.32
C THR A 160 29.02 -12.27 16.93
N THR A 161 29.72 -11.79 17.95
CA THR A 161 29.37 -10.54 18.67
C THR A 161 29.29 -9.32 17.74
N GLY A 162 30.21 -9.21 16.78
CA GLY A 162 30.19 -8.14 15.79
C GLY A 162 28.93 -8.17 14.91
N LEU A 163 28.56 -9.36 14.44
CA LEU A 163 27.36 -9.59 13.63
C LEU A 163 26.07 -9.24 14.39
N HIS A 164 25.96 -9.70 15.65
CA HIS A 164 24.82 -9.35 16.50
C HIS A 164 24.67 -7.85 16.72
N LYS A 165 25.79 -7.16 17.00
CA LYS A 165 25.76 -5.68 17.15
C LYS A 165 25.35 -4.96 15.88
N GLN A 166 25.77 -5.45 14.71
CA GLN A 166 25.34 -4.90 13.43
C GLN A 166 23.86 -5.15 13.18
N MET A 167 23.37 -6.36 13.46
CA MET A 167 21.94 -6.66 13.34
C MET A 167 21.08 -5.76 14.25
N GLU A 168 21.44 -5.64 15.52
CA GLU A 168 20.75 -4.75 16.46
C GLU A 168 20.76 -3.28 15.99
N ALA A 169 21.89 -2.82 15.41
CA ALA A 169 21.97 -1.47 14.84
C ALA A 169 21.05 -1.29 13.64
N TYR A 170 21.03 -2.25 12.71
CA TYR A 170 20.14 -2.22 11.55
C TYR A 170 18.65 -2.33 11.94
N GLU A 171 18.32 -3.19 12.90
CA GLU A 171 16.95 -3.30 13.42
C GLU A 171 16.49 -1.95 14.00
N LYS A 172 17.33 -1.29 14.77
CA LYS A 172 17.04 0.03 15.32
C LYS A 172 16.91 1.12 14.25
N GLU A 173 17.78 1.10 13.23
CA GLU A 173 17.68 2.04 12.11
C GLU A 173 16.39 1.81 11.30
N LEU A 174 16.01 0.55 11.10
CA LEU A 174 14.76 0.19 10.43
C LEU A 174 13.54 0.68 11.21
N GLU A 175 13.50 0.42 12.52
CA GLU A 175 12.43 0.88 13.41
C GLU A 175 12.29 2.41 13.37
N GLN A 176 13.40 3.13 13.45
CA GLN A 176 13.40 4.60 13.36
C GLN A 176 12.92 5.11 12.00
N ALA A 177 13.30 4.44 10.90
CA ALA A 177 12.86 4.80 9.56
C ALA A 177 11.35 4.54 9.36
N GLU A 178 10.85 3.43 9.92
CA GLU A 178 9.42 3.10 9.90
C GLU A 178 8.59 4.10 10.73
N GLU A 179 9.04 4.44 11.95
CA GLU A 179 8.39 5.45 12.79
C GLU A 179 8.36 6.83 12.10
N ALA A 180 9.47 7.25 11.49
CA ALA A 180 9.53 8.51 10.74
C ALA A 180 8.58 8.52 9.53
N SER A 181 8.50 7.42 8.79
CA SER A 181 7.58 7.26 7.66
C SER A 181 6.12 7.30 8.10
N GLN A 182 5.78 6.61 9.20
CA GLN A 182 4.43 6.62 9.76
C GLN A 182 4.03 8.02 10.26
N SER A 183 4.94 8.70 10.94
CA SER A 183 4.72 10.07 11.42
C SER A 183 4.50 11.05 10.27
N LYS A 184 5.32 10.96 9.20
CA LYS A 184 5.15 11.76 7.97
C LYS A 184 3.77 11.54 7.34
N THR A 185 3.36 10.29 7.20
CA THR A 185 2.07 9.93 6.60
C THR A 185 0.90 10.43 7.44
N SER A 186 0.95 10.25 8.76
CA SER A 186 -0.08 10.72 9.70
C SER A 186 -0.19 12.26 9.68
N PHE A 187 0.94 12.96 9.66
CA PHE A 187 0.97 14.43 9.56
C PHE A 187 0.33 14.93 8.26
N LEU A 188 0.68 14.34 7.12
CA LEU A 188 0.11 14.75 5.83
C LEU A 188 -1.39 14.48 5.77
N TYR A 189 -1.84 13.37 6.35
CA TYR A 189 -3.28 13.06 6.45
C TYR A 189 -4.04 14.11 7.26
N GLN A 190 -3.54 14.45 8.44
CA GLN A 190 -4.14 15.48 9.29
C GLN A 190 -4.18 16.84 8.59
N MET A 191 -3.04 17.24 7.98
CA MET A 191 -2.95 18.51 7.24
C MET A 191 -3.94 18.57 6.07
N SER A 192 -4.12 17.45 5.33
CA SER A 192 -5.11 17.44 4.25
C SER A 192 -6.51 17.67 4.76
N HIS A 193 -6.89 17.01 5.85
CA HIS A 193 -8.21 17.22 6.44
C HIS A 193 -8.41 18.69 6.88
N GLU A 194 -7.40 19.26 7.55
CA GLU A 194 -7.45 20.65 8.00
C GLU A 194 -7.47 21.68 6.86
N ILE A 195 -6.89 21.34 5.68
CA ILE A 195 -6.96 22.21 4.49
C ILE A 195 -8.26 21.99 3.70
N ARG A 196 -8.74 20.75 3.60
CA ARG A 196 -9.95 20.41 2.84
C ARG A 196 -11.19 21.09 3.42
N THR A 197 -11.32 21.12 4.74
CA THR A 197 -12.47 21.75 5.42
C THR A 197 -12.69 23.22 5.03
N PRO A 198 -11.71 24.15 5.17
CA PRO A 198 -11.91 25.52 4.72
C PRO A 198 -12.05 25.64 3.20
N MET A 199 -11.40 24.76 2.42
CA MET A 199 -11.52 24.78 0.96
C MET A 199 -12.93 24.41 0.50
N ASN A 200 -13.54 23.38 1.11
CA ASN A 200 -14.93 23.02 0.81
C ASN A 200 -15.89 24.16 1.17
N GLY A 201 -15.63 24.86 2.28
CA GLY A 201 -16.37 26.07 2.63
C GLY A 201 -16.25 27.17 1.58
N ILE A 202 -15.05 27.41 1.03
CA ILE A 202 -14.82 28.39 -0.05
C ILE A 202 -15.59 27.95 -1.31
N MET A 203 -15.49 26.68 -1.72
CA MET A 203 -16.19 26.14 -2.88
C MET A 203 -17.72 26.29 -2.73
N GLY A 204 -18.29 25.90 -1.59
CA GLY A 204 -19.71 26.05 -1.34
C GLY A 204 -20.19 27.50 -1.39
N MET A 205 -19.42 28.46 -0.82
CA MET A 205 -19.74 29.89 -0.93
C MET A 205 -19.64 30.41 -2.36
N LEU A 206 -18.70 29.91 -3.18
CA LEU A 206 -18.57 30.25 -4.59
C LEU A 206 -19.79 29.77 -5.37
N THR A 207 -20.21 28.51 -5.18
CA THR A 207 -21.42 27.97 -5.82
C THR A 207 -22.64 28.82 -5.49
N LEU A 208 -22.88 29.10 -4.22
CA LEU A 208 -24.01 29.98 -3.80
C LEU A 208 -23.92 31.41 -4.35
N ALA A 209 -22.71 31.96 -4.51
CA ALA A 209 -22.52 33.27 -5.08
C ALA A 209 -22.79 33.28 -6.60
N GLN A 210 -22.37 32.23 -7.32
CA GLN A 210 -22.63 32.08 -8.75
C GLN A 210 -24.12 31.93 -9.06
N GLU A 211 -24.85 31.16 -8.25
CA GLU A 211 -26.31 30.98 -8.40
C GLU A 211 -27.10 32.26 -8.18
N LYS A 212 -26.60 33.15 -7.31
CA LYS A 212 -27.27 34.45 -7.00
C LYS A 212 -26.88 35.58 -7.93
N LEU A 213 -25.93 35.37 -8.84
CA LEU A 213 -25.44 36.37 -9.78
C LEU A 213 -25.86 36.02 -11.21
N ASP A 214 -26.35 37.01 -11.97
CA ASP A 214 -26.55 36.83 -13.40
C ASP A 214 -25.22 36.48 -14.09
N ALA A 215 -25.23 35.51 -15.01
CA ALA A 215 -24.05 35.11 -15.77
C ALA A 215 -23.35 36.26 -16.51
N SER A 216 -24.10 37.36 -16.80
CA SER A 216 -23.58 38.60 -17.41
C SER A 216 -22.90 39.54 -16.42
N HIS A 217 -22.96 39.25 -15.10
CA HIS A 217 -22.39 40.14 -14.10
C HIS A 217 -20.87 40.15 -14.15
N PRO A 218 -20.19 41.31 -14.12
CA PRO A 218 -18.71 41.37 -14.22
C PRO A 218 -17.95 40.55 -13.17
N ALA A 219 -18.58 40.25 -12.03
CA ALA A 219 -17.97 39.42 -10.99
C ALA A 219 -18.00 37.90 -11.32
N ALA A 220 -18.87 37.42 -12.21
CA ALA A 220 -19.01 36.02 -12.51
C ALA A 220 -17.68 35.37 -12.97
N GLN A 221 -16.96 36.07 -13.86
CA GLN A 221 -15.63 35.60 -14.33
C GLN A 221 -14.59 35.46 -13.20
N TYR A 222 -14.67 36.31 -12.17
CA TYR A 222 -13.75 36.18 -11.03
C TYR A 222 -14.12 35.03 -10.12
N LEU A 223 -15.41 34.77 -9.92
CA LEU A 223 -15.90 33.63 -9.15
C LEU A 223 -15.51 32.32 -9.83
N THR A 224 -15.72 32.17 -11.14
CA THR A 224 -15.26 31.01 -11.91
C THR A 224 -13.75 30.81 -11.78
N ARG A 225 -12.97 31.90 -11.82
CA ARG A 225 -11.52 31.79 -11.68
C ARG A 225 -11.07 31.37 -10.27
N VAL A 226 -11.76 31.80 -9.23
CA VAL A 226 -11.51 31.39 -7.85
C VAL A 226 -11.90 29.93 -7.66
N GLU A 227 -12.97 29.46 -8.27
CA GLU A 227 -13.41 28.07 -8.28
C GLU A 227 -12.36 27.17 -8.92
N GLU A 228 -11.89 27.51 -10.13
CA GLU A 228 -10.80 26.78 -10.82
C GLU A 228 -9.54 26.67 -9.94
N LEU A 229 -9.13 27.79 -9.31
CA LEU A 229 -7.94 27.80 -8.46
C LEU A 229 -8.12 26.97 -7.19
N SER A 230 -9.31 27.01 -6.62
CA SER A 230 -9.66 26.21 -5.42
C SER A 230 -9.70 24.72 -5.74
N GLY A 231 -10.30 24.33 -6.87
CA GLY A 231 -10.28 22.95 -7.37
C GLY A 231 -8.87 22.45 -7.63
N HIS A 232 -8.03 23.30 -8.25
CA HIS A 232 -6.62 22.95 -8.48
C HIS A 232 -5.84 22.72 -7.18
N LEU A 233 -6.08 23.54 -6.15
CA LEU A 233 -5.43 23.36 -4.84
C LEU A 233 -5.87 22.06 -4.15
N LEU A 234 -7.15 21.71 -4.22
CA LEU A 234 -7.66 20.44 -3.69
C LEU A 234 -7.04 19.23 -4.42
N ALA A 235 -6.92 19.29 -5.75
CA ALA A 235 -6.26 18.25 -6.53
C ALA A 235 -4.79 18.07 -6.11
N LEU A 236 -4.03 19.17 -5.92
CA LEU A 236 -2.66 19.15 -5.41
C LEU A 236 -2.53 18.44 -4.07
N ILE A 237 -3.42 18.75 -3.15
CA ILE A 237 -3.41 18.15 -1.80
C ILE A 237 -3.69 16.66 -1.88
N ASN A 238 -4.67 16.25 -2.70
CA ASN A 238 -5.00 14.85 -2.91
C ASN A 238 -3.83 14.08 -3.56
N ASP A 239 -3.15 14.67 -4.56
CA ASP A 239 -1.96 14.10 -5.18
C ASP A 239 -0.84 13.84 -4.17
N ILE A 240 -0.58 14.80 -3.26
CA ILE A 240 0.44 14.66 -2.20
C ILE A 240 0.08 13.53 -1.23
N LEU A 241 -1.21 13.42 -0.88
CA LEU A 241 -1.69 12.34 -0.01
C LEU A 241 -1.58 10.98 -0.67
N ASP A 242 -2.03 10.85 -1.93
CA ASP A 242 -1.94 9.61 -2.69
C ASP A 242 -0.48 9.16 -2.78
N MET A 243 0.44 10.08 -3.13
CA MET A 243 1.87 9.79 -3.16
C MET A 243 2.40 9.31 -1.81
N SER A 244 2.02 9.99 -0.71
CA SER A 244 2.45 9.61 0.64
C SER A 244 1.95 8.23 1.06
N ARG A 245 0.71 7.88 0.71
CA ARG A 245 0.12 6.56 1.00
C ARG A 245 0.78 5.44 0.21
N ILE A 246 1.06 5.70 -1.07
CA ILE A 246 1.75 4.74 -1.94
C ILE A 246 3.18 4.50 -1.41
N GLU A 247 3.93 5.57 -1.07
CA GLU A 247 5.28 5.46 -0.47
C GLU A 247 5.28 4.66 0.83
N ALA A 248 4.23 4.79 1.65
CA ALA A 248 4.06 4.06 2.91
C ALA A 248 3.56 2.62 2.73
N GLY A 249 3.26 2.17 1.50
CA GLY A 249 2.71 0.84 1.21
C GLY A 249 1.31 0.61 1.79
N LYS A 250 0.52 1.69 1.99
CA LYS A 250 -0.82 1.67 2.60
C LYS A 250 -1.96 1.69 1.58
N VAL A 251 -1.66 1.58 0.30
CA VAL A 251 -2.68 1.47 -0.75
C VAL A 251 -3.01 0.00 -0.95
N GLU A 252 -4.23 -0.38 -0.64
CA GLU A 252 -4.81 -1.68 -0.96
C GLU A 252 -5.62 -1.53 -2.25
N LEU A 253 -5.41 -2.42 -3.22
CA LEU A 253 -6.17 -2.44 -4.46
C LEU A 253 -7.48 -3.19 -4.24
N GLU A 254 -8.56 -2.67 -4.82
CA GLU A 254 -9.82 -3.40 -4.87
C GLU A 254 -9.78 -4.50 -5.93
N GLU A 255 -10.39 -5.64 -5.60
CA GLU A 255 -10.62 -6.74 -6.55
C GLU A 255 -12.13 -6.88 -6.80
N LYS A 256 -12.68 -6.01 -7.66
CA LYS A 256 -14.09 -6.04 -8.06
C LYS A 256 -14.22 -6.30 -9.55
N ALA A 257 -15.31 -6.98 -9.94
CA ALA A 257 -15.64 -7.15 -11.34
C ALA A 257 -16.21 -5.84 -11.90
N PHE A 258 -15.69 -5.37 -13.04
CA PHE A 258 -16.18 -4.18 -13.75
C PHE A 258 -16.08 -4.37 -15.27
N SER A 259 -16.85 -3.57 -16.03
CA SER A 259 -16.87 -3.57 -17.49
C SER A 259 -15.87 -2.56 -18.04
N LEU A 260 -14.98 -3.02 -18.93
CA LEU A 260 -14.04 -2.15 -19.64
C LEU A 260 -14.75 -1.21 -20.62
N ARG A 261 -15.88 -1.66 -21.23
CA ARG A 261 -16.68 -0.81 -22.13
C ARG A 261 -17.39 0.28 -21.36
N SER A 262 -17.99 -0.04 -20.20
CA SER A 262 -18.61 0.95 -19.33
C SER A 262 -17.59 2.00 -18.90
N LEU A 263 -16.39 1.60 -18.48
CA LEU A 263 -15.30 2.50 -18.15
C LEU A 263 -14.93 3.40 -19.33
N GLY A 264 -14.77 2.85 -20.53
CA GLY A 264 -14.45 3.64 -21.73
C GLY A 264 -15.54 4.64 -22.09
N ASN A 265 -16.81 4.28 -21.96
CA ASN A 265 -17.94 5.18 -22.21
C ASN A 265 -17.98 6.33 -21.18
N LYS A 266 -17.79 6.05 -19.89
CA LYS A 266 -17.67 7.09 -18.84
C LYS A 266 -16.55 8.09 -19.15
N LEU A 267 -15.39 7.60 -19.63
CA LEU A 267 -14.28 8.46 -20.04
C LEU A 267 -14.62 9.30 -21.28
N TYR A 268 -15.36 8.71 -22.24
CA TYR A 268 -15.83 9.45 -23.41
C TYR A 268 -16.73 10.62 -23.00
N ASP A 269 -17.76 10.35 -22.21
CA ASP A 269 -18.74 11.36 -21.77
C ASP A 269 -18.09 12.50 -20.98
N MET A 270 -17.10 12.16 -20.14
CA MET A 270 -16.39 13.16 -19.31
C MET A 270 -15.62 14.19 -20.14
N PHE A 271 -15.03 13.82 -21.28
CA PHE A 271 -14.14 14.69 -22.05
C PHE A 271 -14.75 15.17 -23.37
N ALA A 272 -15.74 14.48 -23.94
CA ALA A 272 -16.26 14.71 -25.28
C ALA A 272 -16.73 16.16 -25.49
N LYS A 273 -17.59 16.67 -24.61
CA LYS A 273 -18.15 18.02 -24.70
C LYS A 273 -17.08 19.12 -24.70
N ASN A 274 -16.05 18.97 -23.87
CA ASN A 274 -14.94 19.92 -23.78
C ASN A 274 -14.10 19.91 -25.05
N LEU A 275 -13.76 18.72 -25.56
CA LEU A 275 -12.92 18.54 -26.73
C LEU A 275 -13.65 18.95 -28.01
N GLU A 276 -14.94 18.63 -28.15
CA GLU A 276 -15.81 19.09 -29.25
C GLU A 276 -15.87 20.60 -29.32
N SER A 277 -16.05 21.29 -28.18
CA SER A 277 -16.07 22.75 -28.12
C SER A 277 -14.76 23.41 -28.57
N ARG A 278 -13.65 22.66 -28.50
CA ARG A 278 -12.30 23.09 -28.94
C ARG A 278 -11.98 22.64 -30.36
N GLY A 279 -12.84 21.84 -31.01
CA GLY A 279 -12.62 21.30 -32.36
C GLY A 279 -11.57 20.19 -32.41
N ILE A 280 -11.32 19.50 -31.30
CA ILE A 280 -10.39 18.37 -31.22
C ILE A 280 -11.19 17.07 -31.41
N ASN A 281 -10.76 16.20 -32.35
CA ASN A 281 -11.37 14.89 -32.54
C ASN A 281 -11.06 13.99 -31.32
N TYR A 282 -12.09 13.39 -30.74
CA TYR A 282 -11.95 12.51 -29.58
C TYR A 282 -12.65 11.16 -29.82
N GLU A 283 -11.91 10.08 -29.65
CA GLU A 283 -12.42 8.74 -29.90
C GLU A 283 -12.00 7.79 -28.77
N VAL A 284 -12.89 6.86 -28.43
CA VAL A 284 -12.61 5.71 -27.55
C VAL A 284 -12.85 4.42 -28.33
N ASN A 285 -11.80 3.66 -28.56
CA ASN A 285 -11.80 2.48 -29.42
C ASN A 285 -11.55 1.21 -28.61
N PHE A 286 -12.23 0.12 -29.00
CA PHE A 286 -12.07 -1.20 -28.41
C PHE A 286 -11.59 -2.17 -29.48
N GLU A 287 -10.31 -2.56 -29.43
CA GLU A 287 -9.66 -3.41 -30.41
C GLU A 287 -9.45 -4.83 -29.89
N ASP A 288 -9.80 -5.82 -30.69
CA ASP A 288 -9.60 -7.26 -30.41
C ASP A 288 -10.23 -7.72 -29.07
N MET A 289 -11.25 -7.01 -28.58
CA MET A 289 -11.88 -7.24 -27.28
C MET A 289 -12.91 -8.36 -27.34
N THR A 290 -12.56 -9.53 -26.83
CA THR A 290 -13.47 -10.68 -26.63
C THR A 290 -13.99 -10.76 -25.20
N ILE A 291 -13.35 -10.06 -24.26
CA ILE A 291 -13.65 -10.01 -22.83
C ILE A 291 -14.03 -8.57 -22.50
N ASP A 292 -15.12 -8.40 -21.75
CA ASP A 292 -15.56 -7.08 -21.28
C ASP A 292 -15.40 -6.94 -19.76
N TYR A 293 -15.67 -8.01 -19.00
CA TYR A 293 -15.61 -7.97 -17.54
C TYR A 293 -14.30 -8.54 -17.00
N VAL A 294 -13.59 -7.71 -16.23
CA VAL A 294 -12.34 -8.07 -15.55
C VAL A 294 -12.45 -7.79 -14.05
N ILE A 295 -11.59 -8.42 -13.26
CA ILE A 295 -11.50 -8.19 -11.82
C ILE A 295 -10.32 -7.26 -11.57
N GLY A 296 -10.56 -6.15 -10.89
CA GLY A 296 -9.53 -5.17 -10.56
C GLY A 296 -10.10 -3.92 -9.90
N ASP A 297 -9.26 -2.90 -9.77
CA ASP A 297 -9.62 -1.61 -9.19
C ASP A 297 -9.99 -0.61 -10.30
N GLU A 298 -11.30 -0.53 -10.64
CA GLU A 298 -11.83 0.39 -11.67
C GLU A 298 -11.43 1.84 -11.36
N LEU A 299 -11.48 2.26 -10.09
CA LEU A 299 -11.19 3.63 -9.69
C LEU A 299 -9.72 3.99 -9.99
N ARG A 300 -8.79 3.10 -9.66
CA ARG A 300 -7.36 3.34 -9.89
C ARG A 300 -6.99 3.25 -11.37
N ILE A 301 -7.62 2.34 -12.12
CA ILE A 301 -7.45 2.27 -13.57
C ILE A 301 -8.00 3.54 -14.23
N SER A 302 -9.18 4.01 -13.80
CA SER A 302 -9.74 5.30 -14.24
C SER A 302 -8.78 6.46 -13.94
N GLN A 303 -8.23 6.54 -12.74
CA GLN A 303 -7.28 7.57 -12.31
C GLN A 303 -6.05 7.62 -13.22
N ILE A 304 -5.49 6.46 -13.61
CA ILE A 304 -4.38 6.34 -14.54
C ILE A 304 -4.75 6.95 -15.90
N ILE A 305 -5.91 6.54 -16.45
CA ILE A 305 -6.34 6.97 -17.79
C ILE A 305 -6.70 8.47 -17.78
N ILE A 306 -7.41 8.95 -16.76
CA ILE A 306 -7.75 10.38 -16.60
C ILE A 306 -6.49 11.23 -16.53
N ASN A 307 -5.44 10.76 -15.86
CA ASN A 307 -4.18 11.50 -15.82
C ASN A 307 -3.53 11.62 -17.20
N PHE A 308 -3.55 10.56 -18.02
CA PHE A 308 -3.06 10.62 -19.40
C PHE A 308 -3.95 11.53 -20.25
N LEU A 309 -5.29 11.38 -20.17
CA LEU A 309 -6.24 12.18 -20.90
C LEU A 309 -6.17 13.67 -20.55
N SER A 310 -6.06 14.01 -19.29
CA SER A 310 -5.94 15.40 -18.85
C SER A 310 -4.67 16.06 -19.40
N ASN A 311 -3.56 15.29 -19.47
CA ASN A 311 -2.35 15.74 -20.11
C ASN A 311 -2.53 15.90 -21.63
N ALA A 312 -3.15 14.94 -22.32
CA ALA A 312 -3.45 15.03 -23.73
C ALA A 312 -4.31 16.28 -24.05
N VAL A 313 -5.40 16.48 -23.31
CA VAL A 313 -6.28 17.67 -23.44
C VAL A 313 -5.52 18.98 -23.23
N LYS A 314 -4.60 19.00 -22.29
CA LYS A 314 -3.80 20.18 -21.93
C LYS A 314 -2.78 20.54 -23.01
N PHE A 315 -2.15 19.54 -23.63
CA PHE A 315 -1.05 19.76 -24.55
C PHE A 315 -1.44 19.67 -26.04
N THR A 316 -2.67 19.25 -26.35
CA THR A 316 -3.22 19.25 -27.72
C THR A 316 -4.09 20.49 -27.91
N GLN A 317 -3.74 21.32 -28.90
CA GLN A 317 -4.52 22.52 -29.26
C GLN A 317 -5.45 22.25 -30.44
N GLU A 318 -5.00 21.47 -31.42
CA GLU A 318 -5.71 21.06 -32.62
C GLU A 318 -5.30 19.62 -32.96
N GLY A 319 -6.16 18.85 -33.61
CA GLY A 319 -5.89 17.48 -34.01
C GLY A 319 -6.79 16.48 -33.31
N GLU A 320 -6.20 15.40 -32.78
CA GLU A 320 -6.99 14.31 -32.21
C GLU A 320 -6.41 13.74 -30.91
N ILE A 321 -7.30 13.15 -30.13
CA ILE A 321 -6.98 12.35 -28.94
C ILE A 321 -7.74 11.03 -29.04
N ILE A 322 -7.04 9.90 -28.96
CA ILE A 322 -7.62 8.56 -29.11
C ILE A 322 -7.28 7.71 -27.90
N VAL A 323 -8.29 7.17 -27.25
CA VAL A 323 -8.14 6.14 -26.21
C VAL A 323 -8.40 4.78 -26.84
N THR A 324 -7.49 3.84 -26.70
CA THR A 324 -7.64 2.48 -27.22
C THR A 324 -7.52 1.46 -26.11
N PHE A 325 -8.56 0.67 -25.93
CA PHE A 325 -8.54 -0.54 -25.13
C PHE A 325 -8.30 -1.72 -26.03
N ARG A 326 -7.22 -2.48 -25.80
CA ARG A 326 -6.87 -3.63 -26.64
C ARG A 326 -6.56 -4.85 -25.79
N GLN A 327 -7.20 -5.97 -26.12
CA GLN A 327 -6.88 -7.26 -25.54
C GLN A 327 -5.69 -7.86 -26.31
N MET A 328 -4.56 -8.09 -25.61
CA MET A 328 -3.35 -8.64 -26.21
C MET A 328 -3.35 -10.16 -26.18
N PHE A 329 -3.62 -10.76 -25.02
CA PHE A 329 -3.68 -12.20 -24.81
C PHE A 329 -4.75 -12.54 -23.79
N PHE A 330 -5.21 -13.80 -23.85
CA PHE A 330 -6.05 -14.42 -22.83
C PHE A 330 -5.52 -15.81 -22.56
N GLN A 331 -5.09 -16.07 -21.33
CA GLN A 331 -4.56 -17.36 -20.91
C GLN A 331 -4.85 -17.59 -19.42
N ASP A 332 -5.23 -18.84 -19.09
CA ASP A 332 -5.41 -19.32 -17.71
C ASP A 332 -6.35 -18.43 -16.85
N GLY A 333 -7.42 -17.88 -17.47
CA GLY A 333 -8.40 -17.04 -16.77
C GLY A 333 -7.95 -15.58 -16.55
N ASN A 334 -6.82 -15.16 -17.13
CA ASN A 334 -6.32 -13.80 -17.09
C ASN A 334 -6.28 -13.17 -18.48
N ALA A 335 -6.54 -11.87 -18.56
CA ALA A 335 -6.43 -11.07 -19.77
C ALA A 335 -5.27 -10.11 -19.66
N ASP A 336 -4.40 -10.11 -20.67
CA ASP A 336 -3.39 -9.08 -20.86
C ASP A 336 -4.02 -7.95 -21.67
N LEU A 337 -4.14 -6.79 -21.07
CA LEU A 337 -4.78 -5.61 -21.62
C LEU A 337 -3.76 -4.52 -21.89
N MET A 338 -3.88 -3.85 -23.01
CA MET A 338 -3.20 -2.59 -23.30
C MET A 338 -4.25 -1.48 -23.34
N ILE A 339 -4.04 -0.44 -22.54
CA ILE A 339 -4.83 0.79 -22.61
C ILE A 339 -3.89 1.89 -23.07
N ARG A 340 -4.15 2.47 -24.24
CA ARG A 340 -3.33 3.48 -24.88
C ARG A 340 -4.08 4.80 -24.97
N VAL A 341 -3.43 5.89 -24.62
CA VAL A 341 -3.87 7.26 -24.88
C VAL A 341 -2.89 7.89 -25.86
N HIS A 342 -3.37 8.18 -27.05
CA HIS A 342 -2.65 8.87 -28.12
C HIS A 342 -3.11 10.30 -28.23
N ASP A 343 -2.19 11.25 -28.37
CA ASP A 343 -2.46 12.65 -28.66
C ASP A 343 -1.55 13.17 -29.78
N THR A 344 -2.04 14.11 -30.56
CA THR A 344 -1.29 14.84 -31.60
C THR A 344 -0.80 16.20 -31.10
N GLY A 345 -0.46 16.31 -29.83
CA GLY A 345 -0.03 17.54 -29.19
C GLY A 345 1.43 17.91 -29.46
N ILE A 346 1.99 18.73 -28.59
CA ILE A 346 3.37 19.26 -28.74
C ILE A 346 4.46 18.20 -28.66
N GLY A 347 4.14 16.99 -28.14
CA GLY A 347 5.14 15.97 -27.85
C GLY A 347 6.13 16.37 -26.76
N MET A 348 7.15 15.53 -26.52
CA MET A 348 8.12 15.68 -25.44
C MET A 348 9.55 15.44 -25.92
N ASP A 349 10.49 16.13 -25.31
CA ASP A 349 11.92 15.89 -25.52
C ASP A 349 12.33 14.51 -24.99
N PRO A 350 13.17 13.74 -25.71
CA PRO A 350 13.65 12.43 -25.27
C PRO A 350 14.33 12.42 -23.89
N GLU A 351 15.01 13.50 -23.51
CA GLU A 351 15.61 13.61 -22.17
C GLU A 351 14.53 13.76 -21.08
N PHE A 352 13.41 14.41 -21.39
CA PHE A 352 12.30 14.56 -20.47
C PHE A 352 11.53 13.26 -20.26
N ILE A 353 11.34 12.45 -21.31
CA ILE A 353 10.69 11.13 -21.22
C ILE A 353 11.33 10.26 -20.14
N ASN A 354 12.67 10.29 -20.01
CA ASN A 354 13.39 9.53 -18.97
C ASN A 354 13.15 10.03 -17.54
N ARG A 355 12.56 11.20 -17.38
CA ARG A 355 12.33 11.84 -16.07
C ARG A 355 10.86 12.08 -15.76
N ILE A 356 9.94 11.86 -16.72
CA ILE A 356 8.52 12.19 -16.62
C ILE A 356 7.82 11.54 -15.40
N PHE A 357 8.32 10.40 -14.94
CA PHE A 357 7.80 9.69 -13.77
C PHE A 357 8.44 10.09 -12.43
N ARG A 358 9.38 11.06 -12.44
CA ARG A 358 9.92 11.59 -11.19
C ARG A 358 8.97 12.60 -10.57
N PRO A 359 8.75 12.56 -9.26
CA PRO A 359 7.92 13.55 -8.59
C PRO A 359 8.42 14.98 -8.84
N PHE A 360 7.48 15.90 -9.07
CA PHE A 360 7.72 17.33 -9.28
C PHE A 360 8.53 17.70 -10.57
N GLU A 361 8.77 16.76 -11.47
CA GLU A 361 9.42 17.04 -12.77
C GLU A 361 8.42 17.66 -13.75
N GLN A 362 8.90 18.69 -14.48
CA GLN A 362 8.14 19.40 -15.51
C GLN A 362 9.07 19.84 -16.62
N GLU A 363 8.61 19.84 -17.87
CA GLU A 363 9.38 20.23 -19.04
C GLU A 363 9.42 21.77 -19.18
N GLY A 364 10.44 22.42 -18.58
CA GLY A 364 10.77 23.83 -18.76
C GLY A 364 9.91 24.85 -18.01
N ALA A 365 10.48 26.03 -17.72
CA ALA A 365 9.81 27.12 -16.98
C ALA A 365 8.69 27.80 -17.79
N ASP A 366 8.73 27.76 -19.12
CA ASP A 366 7.73 28.40 -20.00
C ASP A 366 6.45 27.54 -20.13
N THR A 367 6.58 26.21 -20.16
CA THR A 367 5.46 25.26 -20.12
C THR A 367 4.72 25.33 -18.78
N THR A 368 5.44 25.47 -17.68
CA THR A 368 4.88 25.65 -16.34
C THR A 368 4.03 26.91 -16.22
N ARG A 369 4.47 28.04 -16.81
CA ARG A 369 3.71 29.30 -16.78
C ARG A 369 2.45 29.27 -17.64
N LYS A 370 2.45 28.52 -18.73
CA LYS A 370 1.35 28.51 -19.71
C LYS A 370 0.28 27.46 -19.38
N TYR A 371 0.70 26.30 -18.85
CA TYR A 371 -0.18 25.16 -18.71
C TYR A 371 -0.36 24.63 -17.27
N GLY A 372 0.47 25.08 -16.30
CA GLY A 372 0.36 24.66 -14.89
C GLY A 372 0.56 23.14 -14.69
N GLY A 373 0.47 22.69 -13.45
CA GLY A 373 0.51 21.27 -13.10
C GLY A 373 1.31 21.02 -11.83
N THR A 374 1.12 19.86 -11.19
CA THR A 374 1.78 19.48 -9.93
C THR A 374 3.13 18.80 -10.18
N GLY A 375 3.25 18.12 -11.32
CA GLY A 375 4.35 17.18 -11.60
C GLY A 375 4.26 15.88 -10.78
N LEU A 376 3.14 15.65 -10.07
CA LEU A 376 2.93 14.44 -9.28
C LEU A 376 2.10 13.38 -10.01
N GLY A 377 1.18 13.77 -10.87
CA GLY A 377 0.25 12.86 -11.53
C GLY A 377 0.95 11.69 -12.22
N MET A 378 1.99 11.95 -13.02
CA MET A 378 2.74 10.89 -13.71
C MET A 378 3.49 9.97 -12.74
N ALA A 379 4.04 10.51 -11.65
CA ALA A 379 4.69 9.72 -10.61
C ALA A 379 3.68 8.81 -9.86
N ILE A 380 2.50 9.34 -9.56
CA ILE A 380 1.39 8.57 -8.97
C ILE A 380 0.95 7.46 -9.92
N THR A 381 0.78 7.76 -11.21
CA THR A 381 0.41 6.78 -12.24
C THR A 381 1.43 5.64 -12.32
N ASP A 382 2.72 5.93 -12.34
CA ASP A 382 3.79 4.92 -12.35
C ASP A 382 3.72 3.99 -11.13
N GLN A 383 3.49 4.57 -9.96
CA GLN A 383 3.38 3.79 -8.72
C GLN A 383 2.10 2.93 -8.69
N LEU A 384 0.95 3.45 -9.15
CA LEU A 384 -0.29 2.68 -9.25
C LEU A 384 -0.15 1.50 -10.20
N VAL A 385 0.44 1.71 -11.37
CA VAL A 385 0.69 0.64 -12.36
C VAL A 385 1.63 -0.42 -11.79
N LYS A 386 2.69 -0.03 -11.07
CA LYS A 386 3.58 -0.96 -10.37
C LYS A 386 2.87 -1.76 -9.27
N LEU A 387 1.96 -1.15 -8.52
CA LEU A 387 1.14 -1.86 -7.52
C LEU A 387 0.23 -2.90 -8.18
N MET A 388 -0.24 -2.63 -9.42
CA MET A 388 -1.04 -3.57 -10.22
C MET A 388 -0.17 -4.60 -10.98
N ASN A 389 1.14 -4.65 -10.75
CA ASN A 389 2.11 -5.47 -11.48
C ASN A 389 2.08 -5.22 -13.00
N GLY A 390 1.72 -4.01 -13.43
CA GLY A 390 1.68 -3.58 -14.81
C GLY A 390 2.94 -2.85 -15.25
N GLU A 391 2.94 -2.40 -16.51
CA GLU A 391 4.04 -1.64 -17.14
C GLU A 391 3.48 -0.43 -17.90
N ILE A 392 4.24 0.68 -17.91
CA ILE A 392 3.94 1.87 -18.73
C ILE A 392 5.00 2.02 -19.79
N VAL A 393 4.56 2.21 -21.02
CA VAL A 393 5.43 2.55 -22.15
C VAL A 393 5.02 3.91 -22.69
N VAL A 394 6.00 4.81 -22.81
CA VAL A 394 5.80 6.16 -23.37
C VAL A 394 6.60 6.30 -24.66
N LYS A 395 5.94 6.77 -25.71
CA LYS A 395 6.56 7.17 -26.97
C LYS A 395 6.11 8.59 -27.28
N SER A 396 7.04 9.48 -27.56
CA SER A 396 6.71 10.86 -27.92
C SER A 396 7.77 11.45 -28.81
N ILE A 397 7.32 12.28 -29.74
CA ILE A 397 8.17 12.99 -30.68
C ILE A 397 7.79 14.47 -30.62
N PRO A 398 8.72 15.39 -30.39
CA PRO A 398 8.43 16.83 -30.39
C PRO A 398 7.75 17.28 -31.67
N GLY A 399 6.57 17.90 -31.54
CA GLY A 399 5.75 18.40 -32.64
C GLY A 399 4.84 17.37 -33.32
N GLU A 400 4.90 16.09 -32.94
CA GLU A 400 4.05 15.03 -33.50
C GLU A 400 3.04 14.47 -32.50
N GLY A 401 3.30 14.62 -31.17
CA GLY A 401 2.42 14.16 -30.11
C GLY A 401 3.02 13.07 -29.22
N SER A 402 2.16 12.43 -28.43
CA SER A 402 2.58 11.41 -27.47
C SER A 402 1.66 10.20 -27.46
N ASP A 403 2.24 9.05 -27.12
CA ASP A 403 1.59 7.78 -26.88
C ASP A 403 1.91 7.30 -25.45
N PHE A 404 0.91 7.23 -24.61
CA PHE A 404 1.00 6.60 -23.29
C PHE A 404 0.28 5.26 -23.33
N SER A 405 0.99 4.17 -23.12
CA SER A 405 0.42 2.83 -23.09
C SER A 405 0.65 2.18 -21.76
N VAL A 406 -0.40 1.72 -21.11
CA VAL A 406 -0.33 0.92 -19.89
C VAL A 406 -0.70 -0.53 -20.20
N PHE A 407 0.08 -1.45 -19.67
CA PHE A 407 -0.13 -2.89 -19.80
C PHE A 407 -0.50 -3.44 -18.44
N LEU A 408 -1.66 -4.13 -18.38
CA LEU A 408 -2.19 -4.70 -17.14
C LEU A 408 -2.54 -6.17 -17.37
N HIS A 409 -2.29 -6.99 -16.35
CA HIS A 409 -2.65 -8.39 -16.31
C HIS A 409 -3.79 -8.56 -15.30
N LEU A 410 -5.03 -8.73 -15.77
CA LEU A 410 -6.22 -8.76 -14.94
C LEU A 410 -6.95 -10.11 -15.03
N PRO A 411 -7.40 -10.66 -13.88
CA PRO A 411 -8.28 -11.81 -13.89
C PRO A 411 -9.59 -11.49 -14.59
N VAL A 412 -10.10 -12.45 -15.36
CA VAL A 412 -11.39 -12.33 -16.03
C VAL A 412 -12.48 -12.80 -15.09
N ALA A 413 -13.57 -12.05 -15.00
CA ALA A 413 -14.73 -12.46 -14.24
C ALA A 413 -15.44 -13.62 -14.96
N GLU A 414 -15.26 -14.86 -14.50
CA GLU A 414 -15.98 -16.02 -14.98
C GLU A 414 -17.39 -16.07 -14.40
N GLY A 415 -18.39 -16.11 -15.28
CA GLY A 415 -19.80 -16.32 -14.93
C GLY A 415 -20.62 -15.05 -14.97
N THR A 416 -21.87 -15.22 -15.35
CA THR A 416 -22.91 -14.18 -15.42
C THR A 416 -22.74 -13.12 -14.36
N VAL A 417 -22.40 -11.91 -14.80
CA VAL A 417 -22.52 -10.71 -13.98
C VAL A 417 -23.89 -10.76 -13.31
N PRO A 418 -24.00 -10.53 -12.00
CA PRO A 418 -25.31 -10.51 -11.36
C PRO A 418 -26.23 -9.59 -12.15
N ALA A 419 -27.43 -10.07 -12.49
CA ALA A 419 -28.44 -9.31 -13.24
C ALA A 419 -28.69 -7.91 -12.63
N GLU A 420 -28.42 -7.73 -11.36
CA GLU A 420 -28.47 -6.47 -10.63
C GLU A 420 -27.48 -5.40 -11.12
N GLN A 421 -26.35 -5.76 -11.74
CA GLN A 421 -25.41 -4.77 -12.30
C GLN A 421 -25.82 -4.39 -13.74
N ILE A 422 -26.35 -5.33 -14.52
CA ILE A 422 -26.85 -5.04 -15.88
C ILE A 422 -28.13 -4.20 -15.84
N GLU A 423 -29.02 -4.44 -14.85
CA GLU A 423 -30.21 -3.61 -14.66
C GLU A 423 -29.87 -2.19 -14.20
N LYS A 424 -28.80 -2.00 -13.43
CA LYS A 424 -28.37 -0.64 -13.00
C LYS A 424 -27.76 0.16 -14.16
N GLU A 425 -27.04 -0.46 -15.09
CA GLU A 425 -26.48 0.22 -16.27
C GLU A 425 -27.59 0.56 -17.31
N ASN A 426 -28.52 -0.36 -17.56
CA ASN A 426 -29.63 -0.13 -18.50
C ASN A 426 -30.71 0.84 -17.97
N THR A 427 -30.85 0.98 -16.65
CA THR A 427 -31.79 1.97 -16.07
C THR A 427 -31.22 3.37 -15.99
N ALA A 428 -29.90 3.55 -16.12
CA ALA A 428 -29.30 4.89 -16.21
C ALA A 428 -29.56 5.56 -17.58
N GLU A 429 -29.59 4.77 -18.67
CA GLU A 429 -29.88 5.30 -20.04
C GLU A 429 -31.36 5.68 -20.26
N GLU A 430 -32.32 5.08 -19.51
CA GLU A 430 -33.74 5.42 -19.61
C GLU A 430 -34.18 6.57 -18.67
N ALA A 431 -33.31 7.03 -17.76
CA ALA A 431 -33.67 8.05 -16.76
C ALA A 431 -33.45 9.51 -17.18
N GLU A 432 -32.92 9.78 -18.38
CA GLU A 432 -32.71 11.15 -18.89
C GLU A 432 -33.99 11.91 -19.27
N SER A 433 -35.20 11.36 -19.07
CA SER A 433 -36.43 12.02 -19.52
C SER A 433 -37.41 12.48 -18.44
N GLU A 434 -37.09 12.34 -17.15
CA GLU A 434 -37.91 12.92 -16.07
C GLU A 434 -36.99 13.58 -15.01
N GLU A 435 -36.68 14.86 -15.18
CA GLU A 435 -36.27 15.79 -14.13
C GLU A 435 -37.40 15.93 -13.10
N ILE A 436 -37.63 14.91 -12.28
CA ILE A 436 -38.62 14.97 -11.22
C ILE A 436 -37.85 15.33 -9.95
N GLU A 437 -38.31 16.40 -9.31
CA GLU A 437 -37.97 16.91 -7.97
C GLU A 437 -38.02 15.77 -6.91
N VAL A 438 -37.03 14.87 -6.91
CA VAL A 438 -37.00 13.64 -6.09
C VAL A 438 -37.00 13.95 -4.60
N PHE A 439 -36.43 15.08 -4.21
CA PHE A 439 -36.34 15.50 -2.80
C PHE A 439 -37.50 16.43 -2.36
N ARG A 440 -38.41 16.79 -3.26
CA ARG A 440 -39.52 17.67 -2.93
C ARG A 440 -40.41 17.13 -1.81
N GLY A 441 -40.49 17.88 -0.70
CA GLY A 441 -41.28 17.51 0.46
C GLY A 441 -40.64 16.40 1.34
N ARG A 442 -39.42 15.97 1.05
CA ARG A 442 -38.66 15.01 1.89
C ARG A 442 -38.04 15.74 3.07
N ARG A 443 -37.96 15.03 4.21
CA ARG A 443 -37.33 15.51 5.42
C ARG A 443 -35.98 14.83 5.63
N ILE A 444 -34.94 15.62 5.62
CA ILE A 444 -33.55 15.14 5.68
C ILE A 444 -32.92 15.66 6.98
N LEU A 445 -32.32 14.76 7.76
CA LEU A 445 -31.48 15.14 8.87
C LEU A 445 -30.01 15.17 8.40
N VAL A 446 -29.37 16.33 8.50
CA VAL A 446 -27.97 16.54 8.15
C VAL A 446 -27.18 16.69 9.45
N ALA A 447 -26.25 15.78 9.72
CA ALA A 447 -25.31 15.88 10.84
C ALA A 447 -23.97 16.35 10.31
N GLU A 448 -23.58 17.57 10.65
CA GLU A 448 -22.38 18.27 10.17
C GLU A 448 -21.95 19.27 11.24
N ASP A 449 -20.68 19.21 11.67
CA ASP A 449 -20.15 20.07 12.72
C ASP A 449 -19.64 21.43 12.21
N ASN A 450 -19.42 21.55 10.91
CA ASN A 450 -18.99 22.78 10.28
C ASN A 450 -20.23 23.60 9.83
N GLU A 451 -20.40 24.77 10.42
CA GLU A 451 -21.55 25.66 10.14
C GLU A 451 -21.67 26.04 8.66
N ILE A 452 -20.53 26.19 7.95
CA ILE A 452 -20.51 26.55 6.52
C ILE A 452 -21.00 25.38 5.68
N ASN A 453 -20.48 24.16 5.92
CA ASN A 453 -20.93 22.96 5.21
C ASN A 453 -22.41 22.68 5.46
N ALA A 454 -22.85 22.83 6.71
CA ALA A 454 -24.25 22.69 7.09
C ALA A 454 -25.16 23.71 6.36
N MET A 455 -24.70 24.97 6.22
CA MET A 455 -25.41 26.02 5.48
C MET A 455 -25.49 25.66 3.98
N VAL A 456 -24.38 25.24 3.36
CA VAL A 456 -24.34 24.84 1.95
C VAL A 456 -25.28 23.65 1.69
N ALA A 457 -25.21 22.60 2.51
CA ALA A 457 -26.10 21.45 2.38
C ALA A 457 -27.58 21.85 2.53
N ARG A 458 -27.90 22.71 3.50
CA ARG A 458 -29.27 23.21 3.70
C ARG A 458 -29.78 24.01 2.51
N GLU A 459 -28.96 24.90 1.94
CA GLU A 459 -29.35 25.74 0.80
C GLU A 459 -29.57 24.88 -0.45
N ILE A 460 -28.59 24.02 -0.81
CA ILE A 460 -28.68 23.22 -2.04
C ILE A 460 -29.81 22.20 -1.96
N LEU A 461 -29.91 21.42 -0.87
CA LEU A 461 -31.00 20.46 -0.70
C LEU A 461 -32.35 21.14 -0.56
N GLY A 462 -32.39 22.35 0.04
CA GLY A 462 -33.59 23.18 0.12
C GLY A 462 -34.09 23.64 -1.25
N GLN A 463 -33.19 23.99 -2.17
CA GLN A 463 -33.53 24.33 -3.54
C GLN A 463 -34.09 23.14 -4.33
N MET A 464 -33.62 21.92 -3.99
CA MET A 464 -34.17 20.65 -4.51
C MET A 464 -35.53 20.30 -3.89
N GLY A 465 -36.09 21.18 -3.02
CA GLY A 465 -37.41 21.05 -2.41
C GLY A 465 -37.49 20.23 -1.13
N ALA A 466 -36.37 19.92 -0.49
CA ALA A 466 -36.33 19.18 0.77
C ALA A 466 -36.49 20.10 2.01
N GLU A 467 -37.05 19.54 3.11
CA GLU A 467 -37.03 20.15 4.43
C GLU A 467 -35.82 19.60 5.22
N ILE A 468 -34.93 20.46 5.71
CA ILE A 468 -33.67 20.06 6.32
C ILE A 468 -33.60 20.47 7.80
N ASP A 469 -33.39 19.50 8.67
CA ASP A 469 -32.96 19.69 10.05
C ASP A 469 -31.43 19.46 10.14
N VAL A 470 -30.72 20.31 10.89
CA VAL A 470 -29.26 20.21 11.04
C VAL A 470 -28.92 19.87 12.50
N ALA A 471 -28.05 18.88 12.68
CA ALA A 471 -27.43 18.50 13.94
C ALA A 471 -25.92 18.84 13.91
N GLU A 472 -25.41 19.51 14.93
CA GLU A 472 -24.04 19.98 15.03
C GLU A 472 -23.01 18.90 15.41
N ASN A 473 -23.45 17.70 15.75
CA ASN A 473 -22.63 16.54 16.09
C ASN A 473 -23.49 15.26 16.09
N GLY A 474 -22.81 14.09 16.17
CA GLY A 474 -23.49 12.81 16.15
C GLY A 474 -24.44 12.57 17.32
N GLN A 475 -24.11 13.08 18.51
CA GLN A 475 -24.98 12.96 19.70
C GLN A 475 -26.30 13.71 19.46
N ARG A 476 -26.21 14.93 18.94
CA ARG A 476 -27.40 15.73 18.65
C ARG A 476 -28.25 15.11 17.52
N ALA A 477 -27.61 14.47 16.54
CA ALA A 477 -28.33 13.75 15.48
C ALA A 477 -29.16 12.57 16.05
N VAL A 478 -28.58 11.79 16.97
CA VAL A 478 -29.29 10.71 17.65
C VAL A 478 -30.48 11.25 18.47
N GLU A 479 -30.27 12.32 19.24
CA GLU A 479 -31.34 12.95 20.04
C GLU A 479 -32.47 13.49 19.16
N MET A 480 -32.12 14.22 18.08
CA MET A 480 -33.13 14.77 17.16
C MET A 480 -33.91 13.66 16.47
N PHE A 481 -33.26 12.56 16.09
CA PHE A 481 -33.95 11.41 15.53
C PHE A 481 -34.91 10.76 16.54
N ASP A 482 -34.52 10.64 17.80
CA ASP A 482 -35.34 10.03 18.86
C ASP A 482 -36.48 10.93 19.32
N GLU A 483 -36.30 12.25 19.33
CA GLU A 483 -37.32 13.24 19.70
C GLU A 483 -38.48 13.34 18.69
N LYS A 484 -38.26 12.97 17.42
CA LYS A 484 -39.28 13.06 16.37
C LYS A 484 -40.13 11.79 16.29
N PRO A 485 -41.35 11.87 15.73
CA PRO A 485 -42.19 10.70 15.48
C PRO A 485 -41.51 9.66 14.59
N GLU A 486 -41.94 8.40 14.66
CA GLU A 486 -41.49 7.36 13.74
C GLU A 486 -41.74 7.78 12.27
N ASN A 487 -40.78 7.51 11.37
CA ASN A 487 -40.80 7.88 9.94
C ASN A 487 -40.88 9.38 9.70
N TYR A 488 -40.39 10.22 10.62
CA TYR A 488 -40.34 11.66 10.40
C TYR A 488 -39.30 12.06 9.35
N TYR A 489 -38.11 11.46 9.39
CA TYR A 489 -37.05 11.66 8.40
C TYR A 489 -37.09 10.58 7.33
N ASP A 490 -36.87 10.96 6.07
CA ASP A 490 -36.74 10.04 4.94
C ASP A 490 -35.34 9.41 4.88
N PHE A 491 -34.32 10.20 5.17
CA PHE A 491 -32.95 9.73 5.30
C PHE A 491 -32.07 10.69 6.11
N ILE A 492 -30.86 10.24 6.45
CA ILE A 492 -29.87 10.97 7.23
C ILE A 492 -28.59 11.10 6.43
N LEU A 493 -28.04 12.31 6.28
CA LEU A 493 -26.67 12.55 5.85
C LEU A 493 -25.81 12.76 7.09
N MET A 494 -24.78 11.95 7.27
CA MET A 494 -24.02 11.86 8.50
C MET A 494 -22.53 12.07 8.23
N ASP A 495 -21.97 13.19 8.66
CA ASP A 495 -20.52 13.32 8.66
C ASP A 495 -19.88 12.23 9.55
N VAL A 496 -18.85 11.58 9.02
CA VAL A 496 -18.11 10.55 9.73
C VAL A 496 -17.30 11.15 10.88
N GLN A 497 -16.71 12.34 10.67
CA GLN A 497 -15.81 12.97 11.64
C GLN A 497 -16.45 14.19 12.28
N MET A 498 -16.98 14.01 13.46
CA MET A 498 -17.59 15.07 14.27
C MET A 498 -17.09 15.02 15.72
N PRO A 499 -17.06 16.17 16.41
CA PRO A 499 -16.77 16.23 17.85
C PRO A 499 -17.89 15.58 18.67
N VAL A 500 -17.63 15.29 19.94
CA VAL A 500 -18.55 14.72 20.92
C VAL A 500 -18.91 13.26 20.59
N MET A 501 -19.52 13.00 19.43
CA MET A 501 -19.83 11.66 18.92
C MET A 501 -19.62 11.66 17.41
N ASN A 502 -18.74 10.78 16.90
CA ASN A 502 -18.52 10.62 15.48
C ASN A 502 -19.72 9.96 14.77
N GLY A 503 -19.81 10.10 13.44
CA GLY A 503 -20.96 9.62 12.69
C GLY A 503 -21.15 8.10 12.74
N ARG A 504 -20.06 7.31 12.79
CA ARG A 504 -20.15 5.86 12.88
C ARG A 504 -20.76 5.40 14.20
N ASP A 505 -20.39 6.04 15.29
CA ASP A 505 -20.97 5.73 16.61
C ASP A 505 -22.41 6.25 16.71
N ALA A 506 -22.73 7.39 16.08
CA ALA A 506 -24.08 7.90 15.96
C ALA A 506 -24.98 6.93 15.16
N ALA A 507 -24.53 6.41 14.03
CA ALA A 507 -25.26 5.40 13.26
C ALA A 507 -25.55 4.14 14.09
N LYS A 508 -24.53 3.60 14.80
CA LYS A 508 -24.72 2.46 15.71
C LYS A 508 -25.72 2.78 16.83
N ALA A 509 -25.70 4.00 17.36
CA ALA A 509 -26.64 4.43 18.40
C ALA A 509 -28.06 4.51 17.84
N ILE A 510 -28.28 5.12 16.68
CA ILE A 510 -29.57 5.17 15.99
C ILE A 510 -30.12 3.75 15.77
N ARG A 511 -29.29 2.81 15.23
CA ARG A 511 -29.70 1.42 14.99
C ARG A 511 -30.11 0.65 16.25
N ARG A 512 -29.70 1.12 17.42
CA ARG A 512 -30.04 0.50 18.74
C ARG A 512 -31.25 1.13 19.43
N LEU A 513 -31.80 2.20 18.90
CA LEU A 513 -32.98 2.82 19.48
C LEU A 513 -34.18 1.87 19.43
N PRO A 514 -35.03 1.84 20.46
CA PRO A 514 -36.21 0.98 20.54
C PRO A 514 -37.38 1.50 19.70
N ARG A 515 -37.10 1.80 18.40
CA ARG A 515 -38.05 2.33 17.43
C ARG A 515 -38.07 1.42 16.20
N LYS A 516 -39.22 1.29 15.55
CA LYS A 516 -39.36 0.43 14.37
C LYS A 516 -38.54 0.95 13.16
N ASP A 517 -38.55 2.26 12.99
CA ASP A 517 -37.85 2.92 11.86
C ASP A 517 -36.33 3.02 12.06
N ALA A 518 -35.81 2.78 13.27
CA ALA A 518 -34.37 2.85 13.56
C ALA A 518 -33.53 1.83 12.75
N GLY A 519 -34.10 0.66 12.42
CA GLY A 519 -33.47 -0.35 11.57
C GLY A 519 -33.58 -0.06 10.08
N GLU A 520 -34.58 0.76 9.67
CA GLU A 520 -34.96 0.96 8.27
C GLU A 520 -34.58 2.32 7.70
N ILE A 521 -34.31 3.31 8.56
CA ILE A 521 -33.89 4.66 8.12
C ILE A 521 -32.59 4.56 7.32
N LEU A 522 -32.56 5.21 6.16
CA LEU A 522 -31.36 5.31 5.35
C LEU A 522 -30.37 6.28 5.97
N ILE A 523 -29.13 5.87 6.17
CA ILE A 523 -28.05 6.70 6.70
C ILE A 523 -26.91 6.66 5.71
N PHE A 524 -26.54 7.80 5.16
CA PHE A 524 -25.42 7.95 4.22
C PHE A 524 -24.27 8.68 4.89
N ALA A 525 -23.10 8.07 4.84
CA ALA A 525 -21.88 8.66 5.35
C ALA A 525 -21.42 9.80 4.44
N LEU A 526 -21.02 10.92 5.03
CA LEU A 526 -20.25 11.97 4.38
C LEU A 526 -18.83 11.93 4.93
N SER A 527 -17.82 11.72 4.11
CA SER A 527 -16.43 11.70 4.58
C SER A 527 -15.51 12.52 3.71
N ALA A 528 -14.41 12.94 4.31
CA ALA A 528 -13.36 13.64 3.60
C ALA A 528 -12.66 12.74 2.56
N ASP A 529 -12.77 11.42 2.69
CA ASP A 529 -12.08 10.43 1.87
C ASP A 529 -13.06 9.44 1.24
N ALA A 530 -12.87 9.14 -0.05
CA ALA A 530 -13.61 8.14 -0.81
C ALA A 530 -12.94 6.76 -0.78
N PHE A 531 -12.24 6.40 0.33
CA PHE A 531 -11.50 5.14 0.38
C PHE A 531 -12.39 3.96 0.79
N VAL A 532 -12.14 2.83 0.16
CA VAL A 532 -12.80 1.54 0.38
C VAL A 532 -12.84 1.12 1.85
N GLU A 533 -11.76 1.38 2.57
CA GLU A 533 -11.69 1.05 3.99
C GLU A 533 -12.65 1.91 4.82
N ASP A 534 -12.82 3.17 4.48
CA ASP A 534 -13.76 4.07 5.15
C ASP A 534 -15.22 3.77 4.77
N GLU A 535 -15.47 3.39 3.53
CA GLU A 535 -16.77 2.89 3.08
C GLU A 535 -17.14 1.61 3.83
N ARG A 536 -16.24 0.61 3.84
CA ARG A 536 -16.46 -0.65 4.58
C ARG A 536 -16.77 -0.41 6.06
N ARG A 537 -15.99 0.42 6.73
CA ARG A 537 -16.20 0.77 8.14
C ARG A 537 -17.53 1.48 8.37
N SER A 538 -17.98 2.30 7.43
CA SER A 538 -19.28 2.98 7.49
C SER A 538 -20.43 1.98 7.33
N LEU A 539 -20.35 1.05 6.38
CA LEU A 539 -21.31 -0.03 6.21
C LEU A 539 -21.36 -0.96 7.44
N GLU A 540 -20.22 -1.37 8.00
CA GLU A 540 -20.12 -2.15 9.24
C GLU A 540 -20.75 -1.44 10.45
N SER A 541 -20.83 -0.11 10.40
CA SER A 541 -21.48 0.71 11.43
C SER A 541 -22.99 0.82 11.25
N GLY A 542 -23.57 0.19 10.21
CA GLY A 542 -24.99 0.19 9.92
C GLY A 542 -25.45 1.35 9.03
N MET A 543 -24.54 2.02 8.33
CA MET A 543 -24.87 3.00 7.29
C MET A 543 -25.20 2.28 5.97
N ASN A 544 -25.91 2.97 5.06
CA ASN A 544 -26.44 2.41 3.82
C ASN A 544 -25.63 2.79 2.57
N GLY A 545 -24.73 3.75 2.70
CA GLY A 545 -23.86 4.21 1.62
C GLY A 545 -22.87 5.26 2.09
N HIS A 546 -21.99 5.66 1.19
CA HIS A 546 -20.87 6.55 1.48
C HIS A 546 -20.68 7.56 0.35
N TYR A 547 -20.50 8.84 0.68
CA TYR A 547 -20.23 9.93 -0.25
C TYR A 547 -19.01 10.70 0.20
N ALA A 548 -18.14 11.01 -0.76
CA ALA A 548 -16.97 11.84 -0.52
C ALA A 548 -17.35 13.34 -0.43
N LYS A 549 -16.67 14.09 0.41
CA LYS A 549 -16.73 15.56 0.43
C LYS A 549 -15.66 16.12 -0.52
N PRO A 550 -15.97 17.12 -1.37
CA PRO A 550 -17.24 17.86 -1.45
C PRO A 550 -18.37 16.99 -2.01
N VAL A 551 -19.56 17.09 -1.41
CA VAL A 551 -20.71 16.28 -1.82
C VAL A 551 -21.19 16.73 -3.20
N ASP A 552 -21.23 15.80 -4.15
CA ASP A 552 -21.94 15.98 -5.40
C ASP A 552 -23.44 15.76 -5.15
N PHE A 553 -24.17 16.84 -5.01
CA PHE A 553 -25.60 16.79 -4.67
C PHE A 553 -26.47 16.30 -5.83
N GLU A 554 -26.03 16.41 -7.08
CA GLU A 554 -26.72 15.87 -8.24
C GLU A 554 -26.61 14.35 -8.27
N ALA A 555 -25.40 13.81 -8.11
CA ALA A 555 -25.17 12.38 -7.98
C ALA A 555 -25.87 11.80 -6.73
N LEU A 556 -25.87 12.52 -5.60
CA LEU A 556 -26.62 12.15 -4.41
C LEU A 556 -28.12 12.04 -4.70
N GLN A 557 -28.70 13.04 -5.42
CA GLN A 557 -30.13 13.06 -5.78
C GLN A 557 -30.50 11.86 -6.65
N GLN A 558 -29.69 11.52 -7.64
CA GLN A 558 -29.93 10.38 -8.53
C GLN A 558 -29.90 9.05 -7.76
N ASN A 559 -28.82 8.81 -7.00
CA ASN A 559 -28.60 7.57 -6.27
C ASN A 559 -29.61 7.35 -5.14
N VAL A 560 -29.76 8.34 -4.26
CA VAL A 560 -30.70 8.25 -3.12
C VAL A 560 -32.14 8.24 -3.63
N GLY A 561 -32.42 8.99 -4.70
CA GLY A 561 -33.72 8.99 -5.35
C GLY A 561 -34.13 7.64 -5.92
N ALA A 562 -33.21 6.89 -6.50
CA ALA A 562 -33.46 5.52 -6.95
C ALA A 562 -33.83 4.60 -5.76
N ILE A 563 -33.06 4.66 -4.69
CA ILE A 563 -33.32 3.85 -3.48
C ILE A 563 -34.68 4.19 -2.83
N LEU A 564 -35.03 5.47 -2.75
CA LEU A 564 -36.31 5.90 -2.17
C LEU A 564 -37.51 5.44 -3.03
N ARG A 565 -37.39 5.51 -4.35
CA ARG A 565 -38.44 5.01 -5.27
C ARG A 565 -38.65 3.51 -5.17
N GLU A 566 -37.58 2.74 -5.03
CA GLU A 566 -37.65 1.30 -4.83
C GLU A 566 -38.33 0.93 -3.50
N LYS A 567 -37.97 1.64 -2.41
CA LYS A 567 -38.59 1.46 -1.09
C LYS A 567 -40.11 1.72 -1.14
N GLU A 568 -40.54 2.73 -1.89
CA GLU A 568 -41.97 3.06 -2.08
C GLU A 568 -42.73 2.01 -2.92
N ARG A 569 -42.05 1.42 -3.93
CA ARG A 569 -42.62 0.30 -4.72
C ARG A 569 -42.83 -0.96 -3.89
N CYS A 570 -41.90 -1.26 -2.99
CA CYS A 570 -42.01 -2.42 -2.09
C CYS A 570 -43.01 -2.23 -0.95
N SER A 571 -43.39 -0.97 -0.63
CA SER A 571 -44.35 -0.65 0.44
C SER A 571 -45.80 -0.56 -0.06
N ARG A 572 -46.03 -0.57 -1.37
CA ARG A 572 -47.34 -0.66 -2.02
C ARG A 572 -47.66 -2.11 -2.40
#